data_6d0f813cf4002888372db500b6bc06df
#
_entry.id   6d0f813cf4002888372db500b6bc06df
#
_cell.length_a   1.000
_cell.length_b   1.000
_cell.length_c   1.000
_cell.angle_alpha   90.00
_cell.angle_beta   90.00
_cell.angle_gamma   90.00
#
_symmetry.space_group_name_H-M   'P 1'
#
loop_
_entity.id
_entity.type
_entity.pdbx_description
1 polymer ?
#
loop_
_entity_poly.entity_id
_entity_poly.type
_entity_poly.pdbx_seq_one_letter_code
_entity_poly.pdbx_strand_id
1 'polypeptide(L)'
;MSIGSFSEVKKNSGMLHIQASAEDLKAFADLATLVPGAAAKAQRRAINKTLGWLRTHIARAVGKQERIAVKAVRQRLRSYPVDGGALRGKLWFGINPLEASRAGRARQTRAGVSVAGRRYRGAFYKKVYGNQAEVWIRTASKH
;
A
#
# COMPACT_ATOMS: atom_id res chain seq x y z
N MET A 1 -7.00 -19.92 20.16
CA MET A 1 -7.49 -18.62 19.59
C MET A 1 -7.47 -18.76 18.08
N SER A 2 -8.64 -18.88 17.47
CA SER A 2 -8.76 -18.91 16.02
C SER A 2 -8.60 -17.49 15.49
N ILE A 3 -7.60 -17.29 14.65
CA ILE A 3 -7.38 -16.02 13.93
C ILE A 3 -8.43 -15.98 12.84
N GLY A 4 -9.32 -14.98 12.90
CA GLY A 4 -10.45 -14.82 12.00
C GLY A 4 -10.09 -15.00 10.52
N SER A 5 -10.95 -15.66 9.79
CA SER A 5 -10.81 -15.94 8.37
C SER A 5 -10.79 -14.64 7.54
N PHE A 6 -9.73 -14.45 6.78
CA PHE A 6 -9.66 -13.38 5.78
C PHE A 6 -10.52 -13.78 4.59
N SER A 7 -11.65 -13.14 4.40
CA SER A 7 -12.50 -13.36 3.25
C SER A 7 -12.12 -12.46 2.09
N GLU A 8 -11.79 -13.14 1.00
CA GLU A 8 -11.81 -12.73 -0.40
C GLU A 8 -11.02 -11.48 -0.82
N VAL A 9 -9.82 -11.76 -1.30
CA VAL A 9 -9.07 -10.84 -2.18
C VAL A 9 -9.67 -10.94 -3.59
N LYS A 10 -10.46 -9.98 -4.01
CA LYS A 10 -10.79 -9.80 -5.43
C LYS A 10 -9.53 -9.44 -6.20
N LYS A 11 -9.03 -10.36 -7.02
CA LYS A 11 -7.73 -10.33 -7.69
C LYS A 11 -7.45 -9.10 -8.59
N ASN A 12 -8.44 -8.28 -8.93
CA ASN A 12 -8.31 -7.23 -9.93
C ASN A 12 -8.53 -5.79 -9.45
N SER A 13 -8.81 -5.54 -8.16
CA SER A 13 -9.15 -4.17 -7.71
C SER A 13 -8.06 -3.48 -6.89
N GLY A 14 -7.00 -4.16 -6.48
CA GLY A 14 -5.98 -3.61 -5.58
C GLY A 14 -6.55 -3.15 -4.23
N MET A 15 -7.76 -3.57 -3.88
CA MET A 15 -8.45 -3.18 -2.66
C MET A 15 -8.47 -4.33 -1.67
N LEU A 16 -7.91 -4.10 -0.48
CA LEU A 16 -7.97 -5.02 0.64
C LEU A 16 -9.19 -4.67 1.51
N HIS A 17 -10.15 -5.57 1.57
CA HIS A 17 -11.27 -5.49 2.50
C HIS A 17 -10.95 -6.31 3.74
N ILE A 18 -10.99 -5.68 4.90
CA ILE A 18 -10.85 -6.35 6.19
C ILE A 18 -12.20 -6.32 6.84
N GLN A 19 -12.74 -7.50 7.08
CA GLN A 19 -14.02 -7.67 7.74
C GLN A 19 -13.82 -8.60 8.95
N ALA A 20 -14.30 -8.19 10.11
CA ALA A 20 -14.31 -9.07 11.29
C ALA A 20 -15.30 -10.20 11.05
N SER A 21 -14.98 -11.42 11.53
CA SER A 21 -15.91 -12.56 11.45
C SER A 21 -17.14 -12.32 12.33
N ALA A 22 -18.25 -12.94 11.94
CA ALA A 22 -19.49 -12.84 12.72
C ALA A 22 -19.36 -13.40 14.14
N GLU A 23 -18.48 -14.39 14.32
CA GLU A 23 -18.22 -15.02 15.63
C GLU A 23 -17.45 -14.10 16.56
N ASP A 24 -16.44 -13.39 16.05
CA ASP A 24 -15.68 -12.40 16.83
C ASP A 24 -16.56 -11.20 17.22
N LEU A 25 -17.58 -10.92 16.42
CA LEU A 25 -18.53 -9.84 16.67
C LEU A 25 -19.61 -10.22 17.69
N LYS A 26 -19.88 -11.51 17.91
CA LYS A 26 -20.97 -11.94 18.79
C LYS A 26 -20.74 -11.53 20.25
N ALA A 27 -19.57 -11.83 20.80
CA ALA A 27 -19.21 -11.39 22.15
C ALA A 27 -19.20 -9.86 22.28
N PHE A 28 -18.86 -9.18 21.19
CA PHE A 28 -18.89 -7.72 21.13
C PHE A 28 -20.30 -7.17 20.98
N ALA A 29 -21.19 -7.90 20.28
CA ALA A 29 -22.61 -7.53 20.13
C ALA A 29 -23.33 -7.56 21.47
N ASP A 30 -23.07 -8.58 22.29
CA ASP A 30 -23.66 -8.69 23.63
C ASP A 30 -23.20 -7.53 24.54
N LEU A 31 -21.92 -7.17 24.47
CA LEU A 31 -21.40 -5.98 25.15
C LEU A 31 -21.96 -4.67 24.58
N ALA A 32 -22.18 -4.62 23.29
CA ALA A 32 -22.69 -3.44 22.58
C ALA A 32 -24.15 -3.13 22.95
N THR A 33 -24.95 -4.12 23.35
CA THR A 33 -26.31 -3.92 23.85
C THR A 33 -26.32 -3.20 25.20
N LEU A 34 -25.29 -3.43 26.02
CA LEU A 34 -25.17 -2.82 27.35
C LEU A 34 -24.65 -1.36 27.26
N VAL A 35 -23.72 -1.07 26.34
CA VAL A 35 -23.10 0.26 26.19
C VAL A 35 -22.89 0.60 24.71
N PRO A 36 -23.94 0.83 23.93
CA PRO A 36 -23.86 0.91 22.46
C PRO A 36 -22.94 2.03 21.95
N GLY A 37 -22.96 3.18 22.59
CA GLY A 37 -22.11 4.30 22.17
C GLY A 37 -20.62 4.08 22.43
N ALA A 38 -20.24 3.40 23.50
CA ALA A 38 -18.85 3.10 23.83
C ALA A 38 -18.31 1.98 22.93
N ALA A 39 -19.12 0.96 22.65
CA ALA A 39 -18.76 -0.15 21.77
C ALA A 39 -18.48 0.34 20.34
N ALA A 40 -19.33 1.17 19.77
CA ALA A 40 -19.12 1.74 18.44
C ALA A 40 -17.86 2.60 18.36
N LYS A 41 -17.58 3.41 19.39
CA LYS A 41 -16.33 4.20 19.48
C LYS A 41 -15.09 3.30 19.58
N ALA A 42 -15.14 2.23 20.38
CA ALA A 42 -14.03 1.29 20.52
C ALA A 42 -13.75 0.56 19.21
N GLN A 43 -14.78 0.08 18.53
CA GLN A 43 -14.67 -0.60 17.23
C GLN A 43 -14.08 0.33 16.16
N ARG A 44 -14.56 1.58 16.07
CA ARG A 44 -13.99 2.59 15.16
C ARG A 44 -12.50 2.83 15.43
N ARG A 45 -12.10 2.96 16.68
CA ARG A 45 -10.69 3.13 17.07
C ARG A 45 -9.86 1.91 16.68
N ALA A 46 -10.36 0.70 16.94
CA ALA A 46 -9.68 -0.54 16.59
C ALA A 46 -9.44 -0.65 15.08
N ILE A 47 -10.47 -0.42 14.27
CA ILE A 47 -10.35 -0.45 12.79
C ILE A 47 -9.34 0.57 12.30
N ASN A 48 -9.42 1.81 12.77
CA ASN A 48 -8.52 2.87 12.33
C ASN A 48 -7.06 2.61 12.75
N LYS A 49 -6.84 2.06 13.94
CA LYS A 49 -5.52 1.64 14.41
C LYS A 49 -4.95 0.49 13.54
N THR A 50 -5.80 -0.48 13.22
CA THR A 50 -5.43 -1.61 12.34
C THR A 50 -5.07 -1.13 10.93
N LEU A 51 -5.81 -0.20 10.36
CA LEU A 51 -5.48 0.40 9.04
C LEU A 51 -4.13 1.09 9.05
N GLY A 52 -3.80 1.85 10.09
CA GLY A 52 -2.50 2.51 10.24
C GLY A 52 -1.36 1.50 10.36
N TRP A 53 -1.57 0.44 11.15
CA TRP A 53 -0.63 -0.67 11.29
C TRP A 53 -0.40 -1.38 9.96
N LEU A 54 -1.47 -1.80 9.26
CA LEU A 54 -1.40 -2.46 7.96
C LEU A 54 -0.67 -1.62 6.92
N ARG A 55 -0.99 -0.34 6.80
CA ARG A 55 -0.30 0.57 5.87
C ARG A 55 1.21 0.56 6.09
N THR A 56 1.64 0.52 7.35
CA THR A 56 3.06 0.52 7.69
C THR A 56 3.71 -0.83 7.40
N HIS A 57 3.06 -1.93 7.78
CA HIS A 57 3.60 -3.27 7.61
C HIS A 57 3.63 -3.70 6.14
N ILE A 58 2.57 -3.45 5.38
CA ILE A 58 2.54 -3.70 3.93
C ILE A 58 3.63 -2.91 3.23
N ALA A 59 3.80 -1.62 3.56
CA ALA A 59 4.83 -0.81 2.93
C ALA A 59 6.24 -1.35 3.21
N ARG A 60 6.51 -1.84 4.41
CA ARG A 60 7.80 -2.46 4.77
C ARG A 60 7.99 -3.81 4.09
N ALA A 61 6.97 -4.67 4.10
CA ALA A 61 7.04 -5.99 3.49
C ALA A 61 7.28 -5.90 1.97
N VAL A 62 6.48 -5.12 1.26
CA VAL A 62 6.65 -4.89 -0.18
C VAL A 62 7.98 -4.19 -0.48
N GLY A 63 8.35 -3.18 0.31
CA GLY A 63 9.62 -2.49 0.13
C GLY A 63 10.82 -3.42 0.25
N LYS A 64 10.79 -4.37 1.20
CA LYS A 64 11.84 -5.39 1.39
C LYS A 64 11.84 -6.41 0.25
N GLN A 65 10.68 -6.97 -0.08
CA GLN A 65 10.53 -8.01 -1.10
C GLN A 65 10.90 -7.50 -2.50
N GLU A 66 10.38 -6.35 -2.88
CA GLU A 66 10.57 -5.76 -4.21
C GLU A 66 11.79 -4.84 -4.30
N ARG A 67 12.54 -4.66 -3.22
CA ARG A 67 13.67 -3.71 -3.14
C ARG A 67 13.29 -2.31 -3.58
N ILE A 68 12.14 -1.84 -3.13
CA ILE A 68 11.62 -0.50 -3.40
C ILE A 68 11.68 0.33 -2.12
N ALA A 69 11.97 1.61 -2.25
CA ALA A 69 11.97 2.53 -1.11
C ALA A 69 10.61 2.51 -0.41
N VAL A 70 10.59 2.24 0.91
CA VAL A 70 9.35 2.16 1.71
C VAL A 70 8.48 3.40 1.56
N LYS A 71 9.10 4.59 1.41
CA LYS A 71 8.41 5.84 1.16
C LYS A 71 7.59 5.79 -0.13
N ALA A 72 8.15 5.23 -1.21
CA ALA A 72 7.47 5.11 -2.49
C ALA A 72 6.26 4.16 -2.41
N VAL A 73 6.39 3.04 -1.69
CA VAL A 73 5.29 2.12 -1.44
C VAL A 73 4.20 2.78 -0.59
N ARG A 74 4.57 3.51 0.49
CA ARG A 74 3.59 4.22 1.34
C ARG A 74 2.78 5.26 0.60
N GLN A 75 3.36 5.93 -0.40
CA GLN A 75 2.65 6.89 -1.25
C GLN A 75 1.58 6.23 -2.12
N ARG A 76 1.71 4.92 -2.39
CA ARG A 76 0.74 4.12 -3.14
C ARG A 76 -0.36 3.53 -2.28
N LEU A 77 -0.21 3.56 -0.96
CA LEU A 77 -1.20 3.05 0.00
C LEU A 77 -2.06 4.21 0.51
N ARG A 78 -3.34 4.17 0.20
CA ARG A 78 -4.34 5.10 0.74
C ARG A 78 -5.23 4.36 1.72
N SER A 79 -5.29 4.85 2.95
CA SER A 79 -6.21 4.37 3.97
C SER A 79 -7.42 5.29 4.05
N TYR A 80 -8.58 4.69 4.05
CA TYR A 80 -9.86 5.36 4.28
C TYR A 80 -10.36 4.90 5.65
N PRO A 81 -10.20 5.75 6.68
CA PRO A 81 -10.65 5.42 8.02
C PRO A 81 -12.16 5.28 8.06
N VAL A 82 -12.65 4.71 9.16
CA VAL A 82 -14.09 4.64 9.42
C VAL A 82 -14.63 6.06 9.58
N ASP A 83 -15.53 6.41 8.70
CA ASP A 83 -16.26 7.67 8.72
C ASP A 83 -17.77 7.38 8.76
N GLY A 84 -18.50 8.10 9.62
CA GLY A 84 -19.94 7.97 9.74
C GLY A 84 -20.46 6.64 10.29
N GLY A 85 -21.63 6.19 9.79
CA GLY A 85 -22.39 5.07 10.37
C GLY A 85 -21.90 3.67 10.03
N ALA A 86 -21.12 3.49 8.97
CA ALA A 86 -20.60 2.17 8.60
C ALA A 86 -19.27 1.90 9.30
N LEU A 87 -19.22 0.87 10.15
CA LEU A 87 -17.99 0.40 10.81
C LEU A 87 -17.09 -0.38 9.83
N ARG A 88 -16.69 0.29 8.75
CA ARG A 88 -15.89 -0.29 7.67
C ARG A 88 -14.74 0.65 7.30
N GLY A 89 -13.51 0.17 7.44
CA GLY A 89 -12.32 0.84 6.94
C GLY A 89 -11.84 0.22 5.63
N LYS A 90 -11.19 1.00 4.78
CA LYS A 90 -10.66 0.54 3.49
C LYS A 90 -9.18 0.89 3.38
N LEU A 91 -8.39 -0.03 2.83
CA LEU A 91 -7.02 0.22 2.41
C LEU A 91 -6.92 -0.03 0.90
N TRP A 92 -6.51 0.99 0.16
CA TRP A 92 -6.33 0.91 -1.27
C TRP A 92 -4.85 0.94 -1.63
N PHE A 93 -4.44 0.08 -2.55
CA PHE A 93 -3.10 0.03 -3.09
C PHE A 93 -3.10 0.40 -4.57
N GLY A 94 -2.41 1.49 -4.92
CA GLY A 94 -2.29 1.96 -6.30
C GLY A 94 -1.33 1.10 -7.11
N ILE A 95 -1.84 0.51 -8.19
CA ILE A 95 -1.10 -0.38 -9.10
C ILE A 95 -0.46 0.34 -10.29
N ASN A 96 -0.60 1.66 -10.39
CA ASN A 96 0.00 2.43 -11.48
C ASN A 96 1.53 2.23 -11.51
N PRO A 97 2.16 2.22 -12.69
CA PRO A 97 3.60 2.07 -12.82
C PRO A 97 4.36 3.05 -11.90
N LEU A 98 5.40 2.54 -11.26
CA LEU A 98 6.29 3.34 -10.44
C LEU A 98 7.52 3.69 -11.26
N GLU A 99 7.82 4.97 -11.35
CA GLU A 99 9.05 5.46 -11.97
C GLU A 99 10.27 4.89 -11.25
N ALA A 100 11.27 4.45 -12.02
CA ALA A 100 12.45 3.78 -11.48
C ALA A 100 13.23 4.66 -10.49
N SER A 101 13.33 5.95 -10.73
CA SER A 101 14.01 6.91 -9.84
C SER A 101 13.35 7.02 -8.46
N ARG A 102 12.05 6.76 -8.37
CA ARG A 102 11.30 6.74 -7.11
C ARG A 102 11.44 5.41 -6.34
N ALA A 103 11.80 4.33 -7.03
CA ALA A 103 12.03 3.03 -6.40
C ALA A 103 13.25 3.03 -5.48
N GLY A 104 14.27 3.85 -5.80
CA GLY A 104 15.49 3.96 -5.02
C GLY A 104 16.48 4.95 -5.63
N ARG A 105 17.68 5.00 -5.07
CA ARG A 105 18.75 5.88 -5.59
C ARG A 105 19.22 5.39 -6.97
N ALA A 106 18.98 6.20 -8.00
CA ALA A 106 19.46 5.92 -9.34
C ALA A 106 20.95 6.30 -9.48
N ARG A 107 21.71 5.43 -10.15
CA ARG A 107 23.13 5.67 -10.49
C ARG A 107 23.35 5.38 -11.95
N GLN A 108 23.95 6.32 -12.68
CA GLN A 108 24.41 6.09 -14.05
C GLN A 108 25.58 5.10 -14.03
N THR A 109 25.54 4.12 -14.92
CA THR A 109 26.62 3.14 -15.16
C THR A 109 26.96 3.14 -16.65
N ARG A 110 28.11 2.54 -17.02
CA ARG A 110 28.53 2.44 -18.42
C ARG A 110 27.52 1.69 -19.30
N ALA A 111 26.79 0.71 -18.74
CA ALA A 111 25.82 -0.12 -19.46
C ALA A 111 24.37 0.34 -19.34
N GLY A 112 24.11 1.43 -18.57
CA GLY A 112 22.76 1.93 -18.31
C GLY A 112 22.61 2.50 -16.92
N VAL A 113 21.45 2.33 -16.29
CA VAL A 113 21.16 2.87 -14.95
C VAL A 113 20.94 1.72 -13.97
N SER A 114 21.47 1.86 -12.77
CA SER A 114 21.19 0.96 -11.64
C SER A 114 20.30 1.67 -10.62
N VAL A 115 19.21 1.03 -10.22
CA VAL A 115 18.30 1.52 -9.18
C VAL A 115 17.95 0.38 -8.23
N ALA A 116 18.20 0.55 -6.93
CA ALA A 116 17.88 -0.46 -5.90
C ALA A 116 18.37 -1.89 -6.24
N GLY A 117 19.55 -2.00 -6.86
CA GLY A 117 20.14 -3.28 -7.27
C GLY A 117 19.61 -3.84 -8.61
N ARG A 118 18.63 -3.23 -9.23
CA ARG A 118 18.13 -3.56 -10.58
C ARG A 118 18.89 -2.78 -11.62
N ARG A 119 19.28 -3.44 -12.72
CA ARG A 119 19.99 -2.81 -13.85
C ARG A 119 19.05 -2.61 -15.02
N TYR A 120 18.99 -1.39 -15.52
CA TYR A 120 18.21 -1.00 -16.70
C TYR A 120 19.20 -0.72 -17.83
N ARG A 121 19.45 -1.72 -18.70
CA ARG A 121 20.37 -1.59 -19.84
C ARG A 121 19.82 -0.57 -20.84
N GLY A 122 20.71 0.24 -21.42
CA GLY A 122 20.31 1.28 -22.37
C GLY A 122 19.57 2.48 -21.78
N ALA A 123 19.30 2.44 -20.47
CA ALA A 123 18.71 3.56 -19.78
C ALA A 123 19.76 4.64 -19.45
N PHE A 124 19.31 5.88 -19.33
CA PHE A 124 20.16 7.00 -18.90
C PHE A 124 19.44 7.81 -17.81
N TYR A 125 20.22 8.34 -16.89
CA TYR A 125 19.74 9.15 -15.77
C TYR A 125 20.09 10.61 -16.00
N LYS A 126 19.11 11.40 -16.43
CA LYS A 126 19.32 12.81 -16.83
C LYS A 126 18.08 13.66 -16.55
N LYS A 127 18.28 14.94 -16.37
CA LYS A 127 17.20 15.93 -16.43
C LYS A 127 16.86 16.16 -17.91
N VAL A 128 15.68 15.74 -18.33
CA VAL A 128 15.17 15.95 -19.68
C VAL A 128 14.05 16.96 -19.63
N TYR A 129 13.09 16.78 -18.74
CA TYR A 129 11.99 17.69 -18.50
C TYR A 129 11.93 18.03 -17.00
N GLY A 130 11.67 19.28 -16.67
CA GLY A 130 11.57 19.73 -15.29
C GLY A 130 12.93 19.85 -14.55
N ASN A 131 12.87 19.95 -13.23
CA ASN A 131 14.04 20.22 -12.37
C ASN A 131 14.68 18.98 -11.76
N GLN A 132 14.10 17.78 -11.94
CA GLN A 132 14.58 16.53 -11.35
C GLN A 132 15.17 15.60 -12.43
N ALA A 133 16.22 14.86 -12.08
CA ALA A 133 16.76 13.83 -12.94
C ALA A 133 15.90 12.56 -12.81
N GLU A 134 15.57 11.95 -13.94
CA GLU A 134 14.74 10.77 -14.06
C GLU A 134 15.43 9.71 -14.91
N VAL A 135 14.94 8.49 -14.86
CA VAL A 135 15.45 7.36 -15.64
C VAL A 135 14.69 7.29 -16.95
N TRP A 136 15.42 7.39 -18.05
CA TRP A 136 14.89 7.39 -19.41
C TRP A 136 15.40 6.18 -20.18
N ILE A 137 14.59 5.65 -21.08
CA ILE A 137 14.97 4.63 -22.06
C ILE A 137 14.62 5.17 -23.45
N ARG A 138 15.55 5.06 -24.38
CA ARG A 138 15.25 5.34 -25.79
C ARG A 138 14.37 4.23 -26.33
N THR A 139 13.18 4.57 -26.76
CA THR A 139 12.36 3.67 -27.58
C THR A 139 12.88 3.70 -29.00
N ALA A 140 13.04 2.54 -29.63
CA ALA A 140 13.35 2.48 -31.05
C ALA A 140 12.25 3.23 -31.82
N SER A 141 12.65 4.17 -32.68
CA SER A 141 11.72 4.81 -33.60
C SER A 141 11.08 3.72 -34.45
N LYS A 142 9.78 3.59 -34.41
CA LYS A 142 9.06 2.80 -35.42
C LYS A 142 9.06 3.64 -36.69
N HIS A 143 9.95 3.30 -37.61
CA HIS A 143 9.85 3.74 -38.99
C HIS A 143 8.85 2.89 -39.74
#